data_a574d3a3deab6af4ddc776ef058bd7f9
#
_entry.id   a574d3a3deab6af4ddc776ef058bd7f9
#
_cell.length_a   1.000
_cell.length_b   1.000
_cell.length_c   1.000
_cell.angle_alpha   90.00
_cell.angle_beta   90.00
_cell.angle_gamma   90.00
#
_symmetry.space_group_name_H-M   'P 1'
#
loop_
_entity.id
_entity.type
_entity.pdbx_description
1 polymer ?
#
loop_
_entity_poly.entity_id
_entity_poly.type
_entity_poly.pdbx_seq_one_letter_code
_entity_poly.pdbx_strand_id
1 'polypeptide(L)'
;MNKGEYPENWKEIADQVKEEAEWVCIRCGHPHDPKAGYCLTVHHLDMNPANCHWWNLVALCQRCHLRIQAKVVVSRIWMFEHSEWFKPYVAGRYMFLVGIPGAAINKDFCTRRADAIISTYLKLEAIEIESGITLKKAKGPRI
;
A
#
# COMPACT_ATOMS: atom_id res chain seq x y z
N MET A 1 -14.99 -13.09 4.91
CA MET A 1 -13.63 -13.64 4.98
C MET A 1 -12.93 -13.11 6.22
N ASN A 2 -12.38 -13.98 6.99
CA ASN A 2 -11.61 -13.56 8.15
C ASN A 2 -10.31 -12.90 7.70
N LYS A 3 -9.91 -11.86 8.40
CA LYS A 3 -8.59 -11.27 8.21
C LYS A 3 -7.56 -12.29 8.65
N GLY A 4 -6.47 -12.39 7.91
CA GLY A 4 -5.36 -13.22 8.30
C GLY A 4 -4.72 -12.75 9.60
N GLU A 5 -3.90 -13.59 10.14
CA GLU A 5 -3.11 -13.26 11.31
C GLU A 5 -1.74 -12.73 10.87
N TYR A 6 -1.05 -12.07 11.79
CA TYR A 6 0.34 -11.68 11.55
C TYR A 6 1.18 -12.94 11.32
N PRO A 7 2.10 -12.93 10.33
CA PRO A 7 3.02 -14.06 10.16
C PRO A 7 3.95 -14.19 11.36
N GLU A 8 4.49 -15.38 11.58
CA GLU A 8 5.40 -15.65 12.70
C GLU A 8 6.61 -14.72 12.71
N ASN A 9 7.11 -14.35 11.52
CA ASN A 9 8.25 -13.46 11.37
C ASN A 9 7.83 -11.99 11.20
N TRP A 10 6.68 -11.61 11.72
CA TRP A 10 6.19 -10.23 11.58
C TRP A 10 7.17 -9.18 12.12
N LYS A 11 7.79 -9.47 13.26
CA LYS A 11 8.76 -8.51 13.82
C LYS A 11 9.91 -8.22 12.84
N GLU A 12 10.42 -9.24 12.17
CA GLU A 12 11.49 -9.09 11.18
C GLU A 12 11.01 -8.29 9.97
N ILE A 13 9.81 -8.58 9.49
CA ILE A 13 9.21 -7.85 8.36
C ILE A 13 9.02 -6.38 8.72
N ALA A 14 8.44 -6.10 9.88
CA ALA A 14 8.20 -4.74 10.33
C ALA A 14 9.51 -3.96 10.51
N ASP A 15 10.51 -4.57 11.10
CA ASP A 15 11.82 -3.94 11.27
C ASP A 15 12.46 -3.63 9.92
N GLN A 16 12.35 -4.52 8.95
CA GLN A 16 12.87 -4.30 7.62
C GLN A 16 12.17 -3.13 6.92
N VAL A 17 10.85 -3.04 7.03
CA VAL A 17 10.09 -1.93 6.46
C VAL A 17 10.54 -0.60 7.06
N LYS A 18 10.75 -0.56 8.38
CA LYS A 18 11.21 0.64 9.07
C LYS A 18 12.64 1.02 8.66
N GLU A 19 13.53 0.03 8.53
CA GLU A 19 14.90 0.27 8.10
C GLU A 19 14.98 0.79 6.66
N GLU A 20 14.18 0.24 5.76
CA GLU A 20 14.10 0.72 4.38
C GLU A 20 13.59 2.16 4.31
N ALA A 21 12.76 2.56 5.26
CA ALA A 21 12.28 3.93 5.40
C ALA A 21 13.26 4.82 6.18
N GLU A 22 14.42 4.28 6.54
CA GLU A 22 15.45 4.98 7.32
C GLU A 22 14.91 5.51 8.65
N TRP A 23 13.96 4.78 9.23
CA TRP A 23 13.30 5.12 10.50
C TRP A 23 12.63 6.50 10.48
N VAL A 24 12.10 6.88 9.32
CA VAL A 24 11.40 8.14 9.10
C VAL A 24 9.99 7.84 8.56
N CYS A 25 9.00 8.56 9.04
CA CYS A 25 7.64 8.44 8.54
C CYS A 25 7.58 8.79 7.05
N ILE A 26 7.08 7.88 6.23
CA ILE A 26 6.97 8.09 4.79
C ILE A 26 6.04 9.26 4.45
N ARG A 27 5.01 9.50 5.28
CA ARG A 27 4.01 10.52 4.98
C ARG A 27 4.41 11.92 5.44
N CYS A 28 4.85 12.08 6.68
CA CYS A 28 5.17 13.43 7.21
C CYS A 28 6.66 13.73 7.34
N GLY A 29 7.52 12.72 7.16
CA GLY A 29 8.95 12.90 7.22
C GLY A 29 9.55 13.01 8.62
N HIS A 30 8.76 12.81 9.65
CA HIS A 30 9.27 12.92 11.02
C HIS A 30 10.08 11.66 11.40
N PRO A 31 11.28 11.82 11.98
CA PRO A 31 12.05 10.66 12.46
C PRO A 31 11.33 9.94 13.61
N HIS A 32 11.61 8.65 13.76
CA HIS A 32 11.12 7.85 14.87
C HIS A 32 11.49 8.52 16.20
N ASP A 33 10.48 8.86 16.96
CA ASP A 33 10.66 9.53 18.26
C ASP A 33 9.47 9.20 19.18
N PRO A 34 9.50 8.04 19.86
CA PRO A 34 8.39 7.63 20.70
C PRO A 34 8.09 8.61 21.84
N LYS A 35 9.11 9.23 22.40
CA LYS A 35 8.93 10.16 23.52
C LYS A 35 8.17 11.42 23.12
N ALA A 36 8.35 11.85 21.87
CA ALA A 36 7.65 13.03 21.34
C ALA A 36 6.32 12.69 20.69
N GLY A 37 5.89 11.43 20.72
CA GLY A 37 4.62 11.03 20.10
C GLY A 37 4.72 10.71 18.62
N TYR A 38 5.91 10.35 18.15
CA TYR A 38 6.17 9.98 16.75
C TYR A 38 6.76 8.57 16.65
N CYS A 39 6.20 7.63 17.38
CA CYS A 39 6.63 6.24 17.27
C CYS A 39 6.37 5.72 15.86
N LEU A 40 7.42 5.21 15.19
CA LEU A 40 7.26 4.65 13.87
C LEU A 40 6.59 3.28 13.94
N THR A 41 5.57 3.10 13.13
CA THR A 41 4.76 1.88 13.04
C THR A 41 4.72 1.40 11.60
N VAL A 42 4.23 0.18 11.38
CA VAL A 42 3.98 -0.33 10.03
C VAL A 42 2.48 -0.55 9.87
N HIS A 43 1.89 0.11 8.88
CA HIS A 43 0.46 0.04 8.59
C HIS A 43 0.21 -0.89 7.41
N HIS A 44 -0.78 -1.78 7.56
CA HIS A 44 -1.31 -2.58 6.46
C HIS A 44 -2.41 -1.78 5.77
N LEU A 45 -2.18 -1.38 4.53
CA LEU A 45 -3.13 -0.52 3.81
C LEU A 45 -4.49 -1.17 3.59
N ASP A 46 -4.54 -2.50 3.47
CA ASP A 46 -5.80 -3.25 3.33
C ASP A 46 -6.37 -3.75 4.65
N MET A 47 -5.77 -3.39 5.77
CA MET A 47 -6.18 -3.82 7.12
C MET A 47 -6.07 -5.33 7.33
N ASN A 48 -5.36 -6.06 6.48
CA ASN A 48 -5.15 -7.50 6.62
C ASN A 48 -3.71 -7.79 7.08
N PRO A 49 -3.49 -8.21 8.33
CA PRO A 49 -2.15 -8.46 8.84
C PRO A 49 -1.37 -9.54 8.11
N ALA A 50 -2.05 -10.42 7.38
CA ALA A 50 -1.39 -11.48 6.62
C ALA A 50 -0.85 -11.00 5.28
N ASN A 51 -1.29 -9.83 4.79
CA ASN A 51 -0.84 -9.30 3.51
C ASN A 51 0.43 -8.46 3.71
N CYS A 52 1.57 -9.09 3.48
CA CYS A 52 2.88 -8.46 3.67
C CYS A 52 3.59 -8.10 2.35
N HIS A 53 2.83 -7.91 1.27
CA HIS A 53 3.40 -7.33 0.06
C HIS A 53 3.93 -5.92 0.35
N TRP A 54 5.03 -5.53 -0.28
CA TRP A 54 5.62 -4.22 -0.01
C TRP A 54 4.66 -3.05 -0.24
N TRP A 55 3.78 -3.14 -1.25
CA TRP A 55 2.81 -2.07 -1.54
C TRP A 55 1.67 -2.00 -0.53
N ASN A 56 1.61 -2.93 0.38
CA ASN A 56 0.62 -2.94 1.45
C ASN A 56 1.18 -2.50 2.80
N LEU A 57 2.50 -2.36 2.90
CA LEU A 57 3.18 -2.07 4.17
C LEU A 57 3.85 -0.70 4.12
N VAL A 58 3.38 0.21 4.93
CA VAL A 58 3.89 1.59 4.96
C VAL A 58 4.40 1.93 6.35
N ALA A 59 5.63 2.46 6.41
CA ALA A 59 6.17 2.98 7.67
C ALA A 59 5.57 4.36 7.94
N LEU A 60 4.75 4.45 8.97
CA LEU A 60 4.07 5.68 9.36
C LEU A 60 4.27 5.94 10.84
N CYS A 61 4.50 7.20 11.23
CA CYS A 61 4.47 7.55 12.64
C CYS A 61 3.05 7.33 13.19
N GLN A 62 2.95 7.18 14.50
CA GLN A 62 1.67 6.90 15.14
C GLN A 62 0.59 7.91 14.82
N ARG A 63 0.94 9.17 14.57
CA ARG A 63 -0.03 10.22 14.23
C ARG A 63 -0.56 10.06 12.81
N CYS A 64 0.34 9.81 11.85
CA CYS A 64 -0.06 9.56 10.46
C CYS A 64 -0.82 8.26 10.33
N HIS A 65 -0.41 7.22 11.06
CA HIS A 65 -1.10 5.93 11.07
C HIS A 65 -2.57 6.11 11.47
N LEU A 66 -2.84 6.85 12.52
CA LEU A 66 -4.22 7.11 12.96
C LEU A 66 -5.04 7.87 11.90
N ARG A 67 -4.42 8.84 11.25
CA ARG A 67 -5.10 9.61 10.21
C ARG A 67 -5.45 8.76 9.00
N ILE A 68 -4.53 7.93 8.54
CA ILE A 68 -4.74 7.06 7.37
C ILE A 68 -5.75 5.97 7.70
N GLN A 69 -5.61 5.33 8.85
CA GLN A 69 -6.50 4.25 9.27
C GLN A 69 -7.96 4.68 9.34
N ALA A 70 -8.21 5.93 9.73
CA ALA A 70 -9.57 6.44 9.85
C ALA A 70 -10.22 6.83 8.53
N LYS A 71 -9.44 7.09 7.49
CA LYS A 71 -9.95 7.70 6.25
C LYS A 71 -9.79 6.84 5.01
N VAL A 72 -8.73 6.03 4.93
CA VAL A 72 -8.42 5.29 3.71
C VAL A 72 -9.22 4.01 3.65
N VAL A 73 -10.02 3.87 2.59
CA VAL A 73 -10.76 2.64 2.29
C VAL A 73 -10.04 1.93 1.15
N VAL A 74 -9.62 0.69 1.36
CA VAL A 74 -8.75 -0.03 0.45
C VAL A 74 -9.30 -0.12 -0.99
N SER A 75 -10.61 -0.26 -1.15
CA SER A 75 -11.23 -0.32 -2.47
C SER A 75 -11.20 1.02 -3.22
N ARG A 76 -10.91 2.11 -2.52
CA ARG A 76 -10.88 3.46 -3.08
C ARG A 76 -9.68 4.25 -2.57
N ILE A 77 -8.58 3.57 -2.38
CA ILE A 77 -7.37 4.15 -1.80
C ILE A 77 -6.99 5.48 -2.48
N TRP A 78 -6.90 5.47 -3.81
CA TRP A 78 -6.46 6.64 -4.56
C TRP A 78 -7.41 7.84 -4.43
N MET A 79 -8.68 7.60 -4.11
CA MET A 79 -9.65 8.68 -3.95
C MET A 79 -9.46 9.49 -2.66
N PHE A 80 -8.78 8.93 -1.68
CA PHE A 80 -8.63 9.57 -0.37
C PHE A 80 -7.25 10.17 -0.12
N GLU A 81 -6.25 9.69 -0.82
CA GLU A 81 -4.90 10.16 -0.62
C GLU A 81 -4.18 10.23 -1.98
N HIS A 82 -3.96 11.43 -2.49
CA HIS A 82 -3.32 11.66 -3.78
C HIS A 82 -1.89 12.16 -3.65
N SER A 83 -1.28 11.92 -2.51
CA SER A 83 0.06 12.42 -2.21
C SER A 83 1.13 11.63 -2.96
N GLU A 84 2.23 12.28 -3.25
CA GLU A 84 3.36 11.65 -3.95
C GLU A 84 3.90 10.42 -3.20
N TRP A 85 3.90 10.45 -1.85
CA TRP A 85 4.39 9.32 -1.07
C TRP A 85 3.53 8.07 -1.29
N PHE A 86 2.24 8.26 -1.60
CA PHE A 86 1.28 7.16 -1.71
C PHE A 86 1.28 6.51 -3.09
N LYS A 87 1.62 7.25 -4.13
CA LYS A 87 1.56 6.77 -5.51
C LYS A 87 2.26 5.43 -5.76
N PRO A 88 3.48 5.17 -5.26
CA PRO A 88 4.13 3.88 -5.50
C PRO A 88 3.35 2.69 -4.95
N TYR A 89 2.71 2.87 -3.80
CA TYR A 89 1.93 1.81 -3.16
C TYR A 89 0.66 1.53 -3.96
N VAL A 90 -0.01 2.56 -4.43
CA VAL A 90 -1.18 2.43 -5.30
C VAL A 90 -0.79 1.74 -6.61
N ALA A 91 0.31 2.13 -7.22
CA ALA A 91 0.82 1.53 -8.45
C ALA A 91 1.11 0.04 -8.27
N GLY A 92 1.80 -0.33 -7.18
CA GLY A 92 2.09 -1.73 -6.89
C GLY A 92 0.82 -2.56 -6.73
N ARG A 93 -0.15 -2.05 -6.00
CA ARG A 93 -1.44 -2.70 -5.84
C ARG A 93 -2.15 -2.90 -7.18
N TYR A 94 -2.17 -1.88 -8.02
CA TYR A 94 -2.84 -1.97 -9.32
C TYR A 94 -2.16 -2.98 -10.26
N MET A 95 -0.84 -3.06 -10.26
CA MET A 95 -0.12 -4.09 -11.00
C MET A 95 -0.51 -5.50 -10.53
N PHE A 96 -0.62 -5.69 -9.23
CA PHE A 96 -1.04 -6.96 -8.67
C PHE A 96 -2.47 -7.31 -9.09
N LEU A 97 -3.38 -6.34 -9.05
CA LEU A 97 -4.78 -6.56 -9.41
C LEU A 97 -4.99 -6.94 -10.87
N VAL A 98 -4.12 -6.49 -11.78
CA VAL A 98 -4.21 -6.89 -13.19
C VAL A 98 -3.45 -8.19 -13.51
N GLY A 99 -2.91 -8.85 -12.51
CA GLY A 99 -2.34 -10.19 -12.67
C GLY A 99 -0.83 -10.29 -12.70
N ILE A 100 -0.09 -9.20 -12.43
CA ILE A 100 1.36 -9.29 -12.32
C ILE A 100 1.70 -10.06 -11.04
N PRO A 101 2.52 -11.12 -11.10
CA PRO A 101 2.91 -11.85 -9.89
C PRO A 101 3.57 -10.92 -8.87
N GLY A 102 3.23 -11.08 -7.59
CA GLY A 102 3.75 -10.22 -6.54
C GLY A 102 5.26 -10.10 -6.51
N ALA A 103 5.97 -11.20 -6.73
CA ALA A 103 7.44 -11.22 -6.73
C ALA A 103 8.04 -10.41 -7.90
N ALA A 104 7.27 -10.14 -8.95
CA ALA A 104 7.72 -9.37 -10.12
C ALA A 104 7.41 -7.88 -10.00
N ILE A 105 6.69 -7.45 -8.97
CA ILE A 105 6.33 -6.05 -8.79
C ILE A 105 7.44 -5.32 -8.03
N ASN A 106 8.21 -4.54 -8.75
CA ASN A 106 9.40 -3.85 -8.23
C ASN A 106 9.05 -2.46 -7.72
N LYS A 107 9.45 -2.16 -6.48
CA LYS A 107 9.14 -0.88 -5.84
C LYS A 107 9.77 0.31 -6.55
N ASP A 108 11.00 0.19 -6.99
CA ASP A 108 11.68 1.27 -7.71
C ASP A 108 10.99 1.57 -9.04
N PHE A 109 10.60 0.53 -9.78
CA PHE A 109 9.84 0.70 -11.02
C PHE A 109 8.51 1.40 -10.75
N CYS A 110 7.76 0.95 -9.75
CA CYS A 110 6.49 1.57 -9.38
C CYS A 110 6.66 3.03 -8.95
N THR A 111 7.74 3.35 -8.25
CA THR A 111 8.03 4.72 -7.83
C THR A 111 8.28 5.62 -9.04
N ARG A 112 9.10 5.15 -9.99
CA ARG A 112 9.43 5.94 -11.19
C ARG A 112 8.29 6.05 -12.19
N ARG A 113 7.39 5.07 -12.22
CA ARG A 113 6.31 4.97 -13.21
C ARG A 113 4.91 5.05 -12.60
N ALA A 114 4.81 5.55 -11.38
CA ALA A 114 3.56 5.53 -10.63
C ALA A 114 2.40 6.19 -11.40
N ASP A 115 2.60 7.38 -11.92
CA ASP A 115 1.53 8.11 -12.64
C ASP A 115 1.05 7.34 -13.87
N ALA A 116 1.96 6.76 -14.63
CA ALA A 116 1.60 5.98 -15.82
C ALA A 116 0.84 4.71 -15.45
N ILE A 117 1.28 4.01 -14.42
CA ILE A 117 0.63 2.78 -13.97
C ILE A 117 -0.78 3.08 -13.47
N ILE A 118 -0.94 4.10 -12.63
CA ILE A 118 -2.23 4.49 -12.08
C ILE A 118 -3.18 4.92 -13.20
N SER A 119 -2.72 5.77 -14.09
CA SER A 119 -3.53 6.24 -15.21
C SER A 119 -3.98 5.09 -16.11
N THR A 120 -3.07 4.17 -16.41
CA THR A 120 -3.40 3.00 -17.24
C THR A 120 -4.45 2.11 -16.58
N TYR A 121 -4.28 1.82 -15.29
CA TYR A 121 -5.24 1.02 -14.54
C TYR A 121 -6.63 1.64 -14.55
N LEU A 122 -6.71 2.94 -14.28
CA LEU A 122 -8.00 3.64 -14.24
C LEU A 122 -8.68 3.66 -15.61
N LYS A 123 -7.92 3.76 -16.71
CA LYS A 123 -8.46 3.66 -18.06
C LYS A 123 -9.00 2.27 -18.37
N LEU A 124 -8.27 1.23 -17.99
CA LEU A 124 -8.72 -0.15 -18.16
C LEU A 124 -10.01 -0.41 -17.38
N GLU A 125 -10.09 0.10 -16.17
CA GLU A 125 -11.28 -0.02 -15.33
C GLU A 125 -12.49 0.70 -15.97
N ALA A 126 -12.28 1.86 -16.56
CA ALA A 126 -13.32 2.60 -17.26
C ALA A 126 -13.82 1.82 -18.50
N ILE A 127 -12.91 1.21 -19.25
CA ILE A 127 -13.27 0.37 -20.41
C ILE A 127 -14.10 -0.84 -19.95
N GLU A 128 -13.72 -1.48 -18.86
CA GLU A 128 -14.47 -2.60 -18.29
C GLU A 128 -15.91 -2.18 -17.97
N ILE A 129 -16.08 -1.04 -17.34
CA ILE A 129 -17.41 -0.52 -16.99
C ILE A 129 -18.24 -0.23 -18.23
N GLU A 130 -17.67 0.47 -19.23
CA GLU A 130 -18.39 0.87 -20.43
C GLU A 130 -18.77 -0.31 -21.33
N SER A 131 -17.86 -1.27 -21.48
CA SER A 131 -18.03 -2.39 -22.41
C SER A 131 -18.75 -3.58 -21.82
N GLY A 132 -18.88 -3.63 -20.49
CA GLY A 132 -19.39 -4.79 -19.80
C GLY A 132 -18.46 -5.99 -19.81
N ILE A 133 -17.21 -5.81 -20.25
CA ILE A 133 -16.19 -6.86 -20.27
C ILE A 133 -15.46 -6.84 -18.93
N THR A 134 -15.46 -7.99 -18.25
CA THR A 134 -14.74 -8.12 -16.98
C THR A 134 -13.28 -8.45 -17.23
N LEU A 135 -12.39 -7.61 -16.74
CA LEU A 135 -10.95 -7.85 -16.81
C LEU A 135 -10.56 -9.00 -15.88
N LYS A 136 -9.63 -9.81 -16.35
CA LYS A 136 -9.07 -10.88 -15.52
C LYS A 136 -8.11 -10.26 -14.51
N LYS A 137 -8.49 -10.30 -13.24
CA LYS A 137 -7.68 -9.76 -12.15
C LYS A 137 -7.15 -10.88 -11.27
N ALA A 138 -5.99 -10.68 -10.69
CA ALA A 138 -5.40 -11.65 -9.78
C ALA A 138 -6.25 -11.74 -8.51
N LYS A 139 -6.35 -12.95 -7.95
CA LYS A 139 -6.93 -13.14 -6.63
C LYS A 139 -5.98 -12.56 -5.60
N GLY A 140 -6.49 -11.73 -4.73
CA GLY A 140 -5.70 -11.13 -3.68
C GLY A 140 -6.58 -10.70 -2.53
N PRO A 141 -5.97 -10.15 -1.47
CA PRO A 141 -6.74 -9.64 -0.34
C PRO A 141 -7.74 -8.59 -0.80
N ARG A 142 -8.98 -8.74 -0.37
CA ARG A 142 -10.06 -7.79 -0.66
C ARG A 142 -10.79 -7.48 0.63
N ILE A 143 -11.24 -6.30 0.71
CA ILE A 143 -12.05 -5.85 1.83
C ILE A 143 -13.38 -5.34 1.30
#